data_60bcd2601e3452e4eebf08df59231ef8
#
_entry.id   60bcd2601e3452e4eebf08df59231ef8
#
_cell.length_a   1.000
_cell.length_b   1.000
_cell.length_c   1.000
_cell.angle_alpha   90.00
_cell.angle_beta   90.00
_cell.angle_gamma   90.00
#
_symmetry.space_group_name_H-M   'P 1'
#
loop_
_entity.id
_entity.type
_entity.pdbx_description
1 polymer ?
#
loop_
_entity_poly.entity_id
_entity_poly.type
_entity_poly.pdbx_seq_one_letter_code
_entity_poly.pdbx_strand_id
1 'polypeptide(L)' 'MHKKLRQIGNSWGLIIPKPLLEIMKVNPILDEIEIKIVDDEIHIKKYKPEK' A
#
# COMPACT_ATOMS: atom_id res chain seq x y z
N MET A 1 10.07 -9.24 -5.97
CA MET A 1 8.91 -9.94 -5.40
C MET A 1 7.72 -9.80 -6.34
N HIS A 2 7.02 -10.90 -6.56
CA HIS A 2 5.86 -10.89 -7.44
C HIS A 2 4.64 -11.34 -6.64
N LYS A 3 3.53 -10.67 -6.85
CA LYS A 3 2.28 -11.03 -6.17
C LYS A 3 1.15 -10.97 -7.18
N LYS A 4 0.12 -11.75 -6.93
CA LYS A 4 -1.08 -11.71 -7.75
C LYS A 4 -2.13 -10.89 -7.03
N LEU A 5 -2.95 -10.22 -7.83
CA LEU A 5 -4.09 -9.51 -7.28
C LEU A 5 -5.20 -10.48 -6.91
N ARG A 6 -5.98 -10.11 -5.92
CA ARG A 6 -7.15 -10.89 -5.49
C ARG A 6 -8.40 -10.09 -5.76
N GLN A 7 -9.43 -10.76 -6.21
CA GLN A 7 -10.70 -10.10 -6.42
C GLN A 7 -11.44 -9.96 -5.09
N ILE A 8 -11.88 -8.74 -4.82
CA ILE A 8 -12.64 -8.44 -3.61
C ILE A 8 -13.86 -7.66 -4.06
N GLY A 9 -15.02 -8.34 -4.15
CA GLY A 9 -16.20 -7.70 -4.70
C GLY A 9 -15.94 -7.25 -6.12
N ASN A 10 -16.19 -5.97 -6.39
CA ASN A 10 -15.91 -5.37 -7.69
C ASN A 10 -14.52 -4.79 -7.79
N SER A 11 -13.68 -5.03 -6.79
CA SER A 11 -12.36 -4.45 -6.77
C SER A 11 -11.31 -5.55 -6.78
N TRP A 12 -10.06 -5.13 -6.92
CA TRP A 12 -8.93 -6.04 -6.86
C TRP A 12 -8.00 -5.56 -5.76
N GLY A 13 -7.46 -6.49 -5.01
CA GLY A 13 -6.65 -6.16 -3.87
C GLY A 13 -5.27 -6.78 -3.97
N LEU A 14 -4.34 -6.16 -3.27
CA LEU A 14 -2.98 -6.63 -3.14
C LEU A 14 -2.68 -6.80 -1.66
N ILE A 15 -2.22 -8.01 -1.29
CA ILE A 15 -1.85 -8.27 0.10
C ILE A 15 -0.38 -7.92 0.25
N ILE A 16 -0.11 -6.97 1.13
CA ILE A 16 1.25 -6.49 1.38
C ILE A 16 1.81 -7.28 2.56
N PRO A 17 2.89 -8.03 2.34
CA PRO A 17 3.49 -8.78 3.43
C PRO A 17 3.94 -7.87 4.56
N LYS A 18 3.81 -8.36 5.78
CA LYS A 18 4.17 -7.58 6.95
C LYS A 18 5.61 -7.07 6.91
N PRO A 19 6.61 -7.86 6.48
CA PRO A 19 7.96 -7.31 6.42
C PRO A 19 8.10 -6.08 5.54
N LEU A 20 7.29 -5.97 4.48
CA LEU A 20 7.35 -4.78 3.64
C LEU A 20 6.81 -3.57 4.38
N LEU A 21 5.77 -3.76 5.18
CA LEU A 21 5.25 -2.67 5.99
C LEU A 21 6.28 -2.19 6.99
N GLU A 22 7.06 -3.12 7.53
CA GLU A 22 8.11 -2.76 8.48
C GLU A 22 9.22 -1.95 7.81
N ILE A 23 9.57 -2.32 6.60
CA ILE A 23 10.57 -1.57 5.85
C ILE A 23 10.07 -0.16 5.57
N MET A 24 8.79 -0.03 5.27
CA MET A 24 8.18 1.28 5.02
C MET A 24 7.93 2.05 6.30
N LYS A 25 8.08 1.39 7.45
CA LYS A 25 7.79 1.99 8.76
C LYS A 25 6.33 2.38 8.87
N VAL A 26 5.47 1.52 8.36
CA VAL A 26 4.03 1.71 8.42
C VAL A 26 3.45 0.78 9.46
N ASN A 27 2.71 1.36 10.40
CA ASN A 27 1.94 0.60 11.37
C ASN A 27 0.54 0.44 10.81
N PRO A 28 0.13 -0.76 10.39
CA PRO A 28 -1.15 -0.90 9.69
C PRO A 28 -2.36 -0.58 10.57
N ILE A 29 -2.19 -0.51 11.88
CA ILE A 29 -3.30 -0.18 12.76
C ILE A 29 -3.45 1.33 12.91
N LEU A 30 -2.32 2.04 13.00
CA LEU A 30 -2.33 3.46 13.34
C LEU A 30 -2.13 4.38 12.14
N ASP A 31 -1.45 3.90 11.12
CA ASP A 31 -1.03 4.77 10.03
C ASP A 31 -1.93 4.62 8.84
N GLU A 32 -1.96 5.66 8.03
CA GLU A 32 -2.64 5.63 6.73
C GLU A 32 -1.59 5.61 5.66
N ILE A 33 -2.01 5.18 4.48
CA ILE A 33 -1.11 5.18 3.32
C ILE A 33 -1.67 6.13 2.29
N GLU A 34 -0.77 6.61 1.45
CA GLU A 34 -1.11 7.46 0.33
C GLU A 34 -0.82 6.70 -0.94
N ILE A 35 -1.77 6.73 -1.87
CA ILE A 35 -1.65 6.02 -3.15
C ILE A 35 -1.63 7.05 -4.26
N LYS A 36 -0.66 6.91 -5.16
CA LYS A 36 -0.55 7.77 -6.32
C LYS A 36 -0.34 6.93 -7.55
N ILE A 37 -0.82 7.43 -8.68
CA ILE A 37 -0.52 6.85 -9.99
C ILE A 37 0.54 7.72 -10.62
N VAL A 38 1.68 7.11 -10.94
CA VAL A 38 2.78 7.79 -11.60
C VAL A 38 3.17 6.95 -12.80
N ASP A 39 2.98 7.53 -13.99
CA ASP A 39 3.11 6.78 -15.23
C ASP A 39 2.18 5.58 -15.14
N ASP A 40 2.56 4.40 -15.40
CA ASP A 40 1.66 3.26 -15.33
C ASP A 40 1.82 2.51 -14.02
N GLU A 41 2.30 3.17 -12.98
CA GLU A 41 2.61 2.50 -11.72
C GLU A 41 1.78 3.06 -10.59
N ILE A 42 1.49 2.20 -9.63
CA ILE A 42 0.89 2.62 -8.37
C ILE A 42 2.00 2.76 -7.35
N HIS A 43 2.12 3.96 -6.80
CA HIS A 43 3.09 4.24 -5.75
C HIS A 43 2.36 4.34 -4.42
N ILE A 44 2.81 3.58 -3.45
CA ILE A 44 2.21 3.55 -2.12
C ILE A 44 3.26 3.99 -1.12
N LYS A 45 2.89 4.92 -0.26
CA LYS A 45 3.80 5.36 0.78
C LYS A 45 3.00 5.69 2.03
N LYS A 46 3.70 5.79 3.15
CA LYS A 46 3.07 6.18 4.39
C LYS A 46 2.57 7.62 4.26
N TYR A 47 1.33 7.85 4.66
CA TYR A 47 0.77 9.19 4.64
C TYR A 47 1.29 9.98 5.82
N LYS A 48 1.84 11.16 5.53
CA LYS A 48 2.32 12.06 6.56
C LYS A 48 1.58 13.37 6.38
N PRO A 49 0.59 13.64 7.22
CA PRO A 49 -0.12 14.91 7.12
C PRO A 49 0.84 16.05 7.42
N GLU A 50 0.71 17.12 6.62
CA GLU A 50 1.48 18.30 6.88
C GLU A 50 0.82 19.12 7.95
N LYS A 51 1.63 19.81 8.72
CA LYS A 51 1.13 20.67 9.79
C LYS A 51 0.84 22.04 9.28
#